data_5404bb5f7b3d90c0716b51b91342684d
#
_entry.id   5404bb5f7b3d90c0716b51b91342684d
#
_cell.length_a   1.000
_cell.length_b   1.000
_cell.length_c   1.000
_cell.angle_alpha   90.00
_cell.angle_beta   90.00
_cell.angle_gamma   90.00
#
_symmetry.space_group_name_H-M   'P 1'
#
loop_
_entity.id
_entity.type
_entity.pdbx_description
1 polymer ?
#
loop_
_entity_poly.entity_id
_entity_poly.type
_entity_poly.pdbx_seq_one_letter_code
_entity_poly.pdbx_strand_id
1 'polypeptide(L)'
;MKNSDINNIYKLDGKVPVSKAIPFGLQHILAMFVANIAPIIIVSSACGLDTTETARLIQTAMIVAGIGSVIQLYPIWKVGSGLPIVMGISFTFVSVFCYLGPTYGYNAIVGAVLVGGPVEGTLRLFAKYWKQLSVLFELVVGYIVAVCMGMVDFSALSGTSVIALP
;
A
#
# COMPACT_ATOMS: atom_id res chain seq x y z
N MET A 1 -35.78 10.16 16.87
CA MET A 1 -34.53 10.63 16.22
C MET A 1 -34.94 11.47 15.03
N LYS A 2 -34.58 12.75 15.02
CA LYS A 2 -34.95 13.67 13.95
C LYS A 2 -34.19 13.31 12.66
N ASN A 3 -34.88 13.28 11.52
CA ASN A 3 -34.30 13.03 10.18
C ASN A 3 -33.10 13.93 9.85
N SER A 4 -32.92 15.06 10.53
CA SER A 4 -31.78 15.97 10.39
C SER A 4 -30.47 15.38 10.86
N ASP A 5 -30.47 14.42 11.81
CA ASP A 5 -29.25 13.82 12.35
C ASP A 5 -28.63 12.78 11.41
N ILE A 6 -29.48 12.12 10.61
CA ILE A 6 -29.01 11.10 9.65
C ILE A 6 -28.30 11.77 8.46
N ASN A 7 -28.84 12.90 7.98
CA ASN A 7 -28.25 13.64 6.86
C ASN A 7 -26.88 14.27 7.21
N ASN A 8 -26.60 14.48 8.50
CA ASN A 8 -25.35 15.10 8.94
C ASN A 8 -24.19 14.09 9.04
N ILE A 9 -24.49 12.79 9.21
CA ILE A 9 -23.47 11.70 9.31
C ILE A 9 -22.79 11.46 7.97
N TYR A 10 -23.46 11.72 6.84
CA TYR A 10 -22.95 11.50 5.49
C TYR A 10 -22.26 12.73 4.88
N LYS A 11 -22.21 13.86 5.58
CA LYS A 11 -21.50 15.06 5.12
C LYS A 11 -20.07 15.06 5.61
N LEU A 12 -19.12 15.49 4.76
CA LEU A 12 -17.69 15.58 5.11
C LEU A 12 -17.45 16.44 6.36
N ASP A 13 -18.23 17.54 6.50
CA ASP A 13 -18.16 18.47 7.64
C ASP A 13 -19.21 18.17 8.72
N GLY A 14 -19.83 17.01 8.66
CA GLY A 14 -20.88 16.61 9.59
C GLY A 14 -20.36 16.30 10.98
N LYS A 15 -20.97 16.89 12.01
CA LYS A 15 -20.66 16.58 13.42
C LYS A 15 -21.36 15.29 13.83
N VAL A 16 -20.61 14.18 13.90
CA VAL A 16 -21.14 12.91 14.38
C VAL A 16 -21.13 12.89 15.91
N PRO A 17 -22.24 12.50 16.58
CA PRO A 17 -22.24 12.34 18.03
C PRO A 17 -21.24 11.25 18.46
N VAL A 18 -20.50 11.51 19.55
CA VAL A 18 -19.41 10.64 20.05
C VAL A 18 -19.87 9.20 20.27
N SER A 19 -21.11 9.02 20.76
CA SER A 19 -21.72 7.70 20.97
C SER A 19 -21.82 6.84 19.71
N LYS A 20 -21.89 7.46 18.52
CA LYS A 20 -21.88 6.75 17.23
C LYS A 20 -20.47 6.71 16.62
N ALA A 21 -19.67 7.76 16.84
CA ALA A 21 -18.31 7.83 16.31
C ALA A 21 -17.42 6.73 16.89
N ILE A 22 -17.53 6.40 18.19
CA ILE A 22 -16.70 5.38 18.85
C ILE A 22 -16.92 3.99 18.23
N PRO A 23 -18.14 3.44 18.11
CA PRO A 23 -18.34 2.11 17.52
C PRO A 23 -17.86 2.05 16.06
N PHE A 24 -18.15 3.07 15.24
CA PHE A 24 -17.70 3.10 13.87
C PHE A 24 -16.17 3.21 13.74
N GLY A 25 -15.54 4.03 14.59
CA GLY A 25 -14.08 4.13 14.66
C GLY A 25 -13.43 2.82 15.06
N LEU A 26 -13.96 2.15 16.09
CA LEU A 26 -13.45 0.86 16.55
C LEU A 26 -13.60 -0.23 15.48
N GLN A 27 -14.75 -0.29 14.81
CA GLN A 27 -14.96 -1.21 13.69
C GLN A 27 -13.95 -0.98 12.58
N HIS A 28 -13.65 0.28 12.27
CA HIS A 28 -12.69 0.66 11.22
C HIS A 28 -11.26 0.26 11.61
N ILE A 29 -10.87 0.49 12.86
CA ILE A 29 -9.56 0.09 13.40
C ILE A 29 -9.40 -1.43 13.33
N LEU A 30 -10.42 -2.20 13.74
CA LEU A 30 -10.37 -3.66 13.69
C LEU A 30 -10.26 -4.20 12.26
N ALA A 31 -11.02 -3.64 11.32
CA ALA A 31 -10.94 -4.01 9.91
C ALA A 31 -9.56 -3.73 9.32
N MET A 32 -8.98 -2.55 9.62
CA MET A 32 -7.64 -2.17 9.18
C MET A 32 -6.54 -3.03 9.81
N PHE A 33 -6.69 -3.38 11.07
CA PHE A 33 -5.74 -4.25 11.77
C PHE A 33 -5.59 -5.59 11.03
N VAL A 34 -6.70 -6.25 10.74
CA VAL A 34 -6.70 -7.53 10.02
C VAL A 34 -6.14 -7.36 8.60
N ALA A 35 -6.58 -6.32 7.88
CA ALA A 35 -6.13 -6.05 6.51
C ALA A 35 -4.63 -5.79 6.41
N ASN A 36 -4.01 -5.16 7.42
CA ASN A 36 -2.58 -4.89 7.44
C ASN A 36 -1.73 -6.10 7.85
N ILE A 37 -2.24 -6.95 8.74
CA ILE A 37 -1.50 -8.12 9.21
C ILE A 37 -1.33 -9.17 8.12
N ALA A 38 -2.37 -9.45 7.35
CA ALA A 38 -2.36 -10.53 6.37
C ALA A 38 -1.21 -10.44 5.34
N PRO A 39 -0.97 -9.31 4.65
CA PRO A 39 0.14 -9.20 3.71
C PRO A 39 1.51 -9.31 4.38
N ILE A 40 1.65 -8.84 5.63
CA ILE A 40 2.91 -8.94 6.36
C ILE A 40 3.24 -10.40 6.67
N ILE A 41 2.28 -11.17 7.18
CA ILE A 41 2.48 -12.59 7.48
C ILE A 41 2.86 -13.37 6.22
N ILE A 42 2.19 -13.11 5.09
CA ILE A 42 2.47 -13.79 3.83
C ILE A 42 3.91 -13.49 3.38
N VAL A 43 4.31 -12.22 3.35
CA VAL A 43 5.67 -11.81 2.93
C VAL A 43 6.73 -12.29 3.91
N SER A 44 6.50 -12.17 5.22
CA SER A 44 7.44 -12.65 6.25
C SER A 44 7.69 -14.14 6.15
N SER A 45 6.62 -14.92 5.94
CA SER A 45 6.70 -16.36 5.75
C SER A 45 7.47 -16.72 4.47
N ALA A 46 7.23 -16.00 3.37
CA ALA A 46 7.95 -16.20 2.11
C ALA A 46 9.44 -15.86 2.23
N CYS A 47 9.79 -14.84 3.02
CA CYS A 47 11.18 -14.43 3.28
C CYS A 47 11.89 -15.28 4.34
N GLY A 48 11.20 -16.23 5.00
CA GLY A 48 11.75 -17.05 6.06
C GLY A 48 12.10 -16.29 7.35
N LEU A 49 11.39 -15.17 7.62
CA LEU A 49 11.59 -14.38 8.83
C LEU A 49 11.06 -15.12 10.06
N ASP A 50 11.73 -14.94 11.19
CA ASP A 50 11.29 -15.52 12.45
C ASP A 50 10.05 -14.79 13.02
N THR A 51 9.46 -15.37 14.07
CA THR A 51 8.27 -14.81 14.71
C THR A 51 8.54 -13.45 15.35
N THR A 52 9.74 -13.20 15.84
CA THR A 52 10.15 -11.94 16.48
C THR A 52 10.27 -10.82 15.44
N GLU A 53 10.90 -11.12 14.32
CA GLU A 53 11.04 -10.19 13.19
C GLU A 53 9.68 -9.86 12.57
N THR A 54 8.84 -10.88 12.38
CA THR A 54 7.46 -10.71 11.89
C THR A 54 6.64 -9.83 12.82
N ALA A 55 6.73 -10.02 14.13
CA ALA A 55 6.04 -9.19 15.11
C ALA A 55 6.52 -7.73 15.06
N ARG A 56 7.82 -7.50 14.92
CA ARG A 56 8.40 -6.14 14.75
C ARG A 56 7.88 -5.46 13.48
N LEU A 57 7.79 -6.21 12.38
CA LEU A 57 7.23 -5.69 11.12
C LEU A 57 5.77 -5.28 11.27
N ILE A 58 4.96 -6.12 11.93
CA ILE A 58 3.55 -5.79 12.21
C ILE A 58 3.45 -4.52 13.05
N GLN A 59 4.22 -4.42 14.15
CA GLN A 59 4.22 -3.24 15.00
C GLN A 59 4.61 -1.97 14.24
N THR A 60 5.70 -2.03 13.46
CA THR A 60 6.18 -0.90 12.67
C THR A 60 5.15 -0.49 11.63
N ALA A 61 4.56 -1.44 10.93
CA ALA A 61 3.54 -1.19 9.92
C ALA A 61 2.29 -0.53 10.51
N MET A 62 1.85 -0.96 11.71
CA MET A 62 0.71 -0.36 12.39
C MET A 62 0.99 1.08 12.83
N ILE A 63 2.20 1.36 13.34
CA ILE A 63 2.62 2.72 13.71
C ILE A 63 2.64 3.62 12.48
N VAL A 64 3.26 3.17 11.39
CA VAL A 64 3.36 3.94 10.13
C VAL A 64 1.98 4.17 9.53
N ALA A 65 1.10 3.16 9.51
CA ALA A 65 -0.28 3.30 9.05
C ALA A 65 -1.07 4.31 9.88
N GLY A 66 -0.88 4.32 11.20
CA GLY A 66 -1.49 5.30 12.10
C GLY A 66 -1.02 6.73 11.82
N ILE A 67 0.30 6.93 11.75
CA ILE A 67 0.90 8.25 11.43
C ILE A 67 0.45 8.71 10.03
N GLY A 68 0.50 7.83 9.04
CA GLY A 68 0.05 8.13 7.67
C GLY A 68 -1.42 8.54 7.62
N SER A 69 -2.28 7.86 8.38
CA SER A 69 -3.71 8.19 8.46
C SER A 69 -3.96 9.56 9.10
N VAL A 70 -3.19 9.91 10.13
CA VAL A 70 -3.27 11.25 10.76
C VAL A 70 -2.83 12.34 9.77
N ILE A 71 -1.73 12.14 9.06
CA ILE A 71 -1.26 13.08 8.03
C ILE A 71 -2.26 13.18 6.87
N GLN A 72 -2.90 12.08 6.51
CA GLN A 72 -3.93 12.07 5.47
C GLN A 72 -5.17 12.88 5.88
N LEU A 73 -5.57 12.77 7.14
CA LEU A 73 -6.71 13.49 7.72
C LEU A 73 -6.40 14.98 7.94
N TYR A 74 -5.19 15.27 8.44
CA TYR A 74 -4.69 16.63 8.71
C TYR A 74 -3.51 16.93 7.78
N PRO A 75 -3.78 17.45 6.57
CA PRO A 75 -2.73 17.67 5.58
C PRO A 75 -1.63 18.59 6.12
N ILE A 76 -0.39 18.15 5.98
CA ILE A 76 0.79 18.94 6.31
C ILE A 76 1.37 19.47 4.99
N TRP A 77 1.27 20.77 4.76
CA TRP A 77 1.75 21.47 3.57
C TRP A 77 1.13 20.93 2.28
N LYS A 78 1.82 20.06 1.51
CA LYS A 78 1.34 19.45 0.25
C LYS A 78 1.05 17.94 0.37
N VAL A 79 1.20 17.39 1.57
CA VAL A 79 1.03 15.96 1.86
C VAL A 79 -0.27 15.76 2.62
N GLY A 80 -1.10 14.85 2.14
CA GLY A 80 -2.43 14.56 2.69
C GLY A 80 -3.56 15.13 1.80
N SER A 81 -4.72 14.48 1.83
CA SER A 81 -5.89 14.88 1.03
C SER A 81 -6.97 15.60 1.83
N GLY A 82 -6.87 15.62 3.18
CA GLY A 82 -7.95 16.12 4.05
C GLY A 82 -9.18 15.20 4.07
N LEU A 83 -9.06 14.00 3.55
CA LEU A 83 -10.14 13.01 3.55
C LEU A 83 -9.94 11.99 4.68
N PRO A 84 -11.02 11.49 5.31
CA PRO A 84 -10.95 10.48 6.36
C PRO A 84 -10.67 9.09 5.76
N ILE A 85 -9.49 8.94 5.15
CA ILE A 85 -9.01 7.69 4.56
C ILE A 85 -7.95 7.12 5.49
N VAL A 86 -8.14 5.88 5.89
CA VAL A 86 -7.14 5.16 6.69
C VAL A 86 -6.12 4.54 5.77
N MET A 87 -4.84 4.81 6.05
CA MET A 87 -3.72 4.26 5.27
C MET A 87 -3.44 2.82 5.70
N GLY A 88 -3.11 1.97 4.74
CA GLY A 88 -2.80 0.58 4.99
C GLY A 88 -1.84 0.00 3.95
N ILE A 89 -1.46 -1.26 4.14
CA ILE A 89 -0.57 -1.99 3.24
C ILE A 89 -1.37 -2.47 2.03
N SER A 90 -0.81 -2.27 0.84
CA SER A 90 -1.42 -2.74 -0.41
C SER A 90 -1.06 -4.20 -0.67
N PHE A 91 -2.06 -5.02 -0.99
CA PHE A 91 -1.87 -6.40 -1.47
C PHE A 91 -1.19 -6.48 -2.84
N THR A 92 -1.20 -5.39 -3.61
CA THR A 92 -0.63 -5.35 -4.97
C THR A 92 0.83 -5.79 -5.02
N PHE A 93 1.60 -5.46 -3.99
CA PHE A 93 3.04 -5.77 -3.93
C PHE A 93 3.37 -7.12 -3.30
N VAL A 94 2.39 -7.81 -2.70
CA VAL A 94 2.63 -9.07 -1.98
C VAL A 94 3.24 -10.15 -2.89
N SER A 95 2.69 -10.32 -4.09
CA SER A 95 3.21 -11.31 -5.06
C SER A 95 4.66 -11.02 -5.46
N VAL A 96 4.99 -9.74 -5.67
CA VAL A 96 6.35 -9.31 -6.02
C VAL A 96 7.31 -9.56 -4.85
N PHE A 97 6.92 -9.23 -3.63
CA PHE A 97 7.74 -9.44 -2.44
C PHE A 97 7.93 -10.92 -2.10
N CYS A 98 6.91 -11.75 -2.32
CA CYS A 98 7.02 -13.20 -2.17
C CYS A 98 7.97 -13.84 -3.19
N TYR A 99 8.15 -13.24 -4.35
CA TYR A 99 9.15 -13.66 -5.33
C TYR A 99 10.55 -13.14 -4.99
N LEU A 100 10.66 -11.85 -4.66
CA LEU A 100 11.96 -11.22 -4.37
C LEU A 100 12.57 -11.69 -3.06
N GLY A 101 11.76 -11.95 -2.03
CA GLY A 101 12.22 -12.33 -0.71
C GLY A 101 13.10 -13.59 -0.69
N PRO A 102 12.61 -14.72 -1.19
CA PRO A 102 13.41 -15.94 -1.27
C PRO A 102 14.62 -15.83 -2.19
N THR A 103 14.52 -15.01 -3.26
CA THR A 103 15.56 -14.91 -4.30
C THR A 103 16.71 -13.99 -3.88
N TYR A 104 16.40 -12.82 -3.32
CA TYR A 104 17.37 -11.75 -3.04
C TYR A 104 17.47 -11.39 -1.55
N GLY A 105 16.65 -11.99 -0.72
CA GLY A 105 16.56 -11.72 0.71
C GLY A 105 15.70 -10.49 1.07
N TYR A 106 15.28 -10.42 2.33
CA TYR A 106 14.44 -9.36 2.88
C TYR A 106 15.07 -7.96 2.73
N ASN A 107 16.39 -7.84 2.89
CA ASN A 107 17.11 -6.57 2.76
C ASN A 107 16.99 -5.95 1.35
N ALA A 108 16.89 -6.78 0.31
CA ALA A 108 16.68 -6.30 -1.05
C ALA A 108 15.30 -5.67 -1.23
N ILE A 109 14.26 -6.24 -0.60
CA ILE A 109 12.91 -5.66 -0.58
C ILE A 109 12.95 -4.28 0.09
N VAL A 110 13.58 -4.18 1.27
CA VAL A 110 13.71 -2.92 2.00
C VAL A 110 14.46 -1.88 1.16
N GLY A 111 15.55 -2.26 0.52
CA GLY A 111 16.32 -1.39 -0.37
C GLY A 111 15.48 -0.89 -1.55
N ALA A 112 14.74 -1.77 -2.21
CA ALA A 112 13.88 -1.42 -3.33
C ALA A 112 12.78 -0.42 -2.92
N VAL A 113 12.15 -0.63 -1.77
CA VAL A 113 11.11 0.27 -1.24
C VAL A 113 11.70 1.63 -0.84
N LEU A 114 12.90 1.65 -0.22
CA LEU A 114 13.58 2.89 0.16
C LEU A 114 13.96 3.75 -1.05
N VAL A 115 14.30 3.15 -2.16
CA VAL A 115 14.62 3.88 -3.42
C VAL A 115 13.34 4.23 -4.17
N GLY A 116 12.41 3.30 -4.31
CA GLY A 116 11.17 3.49 -5.08
C GLY A 116 10.25 4.55 -4.48
N GLY A 117 10.09 4.58 -3.16
CA GLY A 117 9.19 5.53 -2.48
C GLY A 117 9.53 7.00 -2.74
N PRO A 118 10.79 7.47 -2.55
CA PRO A 118 11.19 8.84 -2.88
C PRO A 118 11.08 9.16 -4.37
N VAL A 119 11.38 8.21 -5.26
CA VAL A 119 11.25 8.38 -6.72
C VAL A 119 9.78 8.60 -7.07
N GLU A 120 8.87 7.78 -6.57
CA GLU A 120 7.43 7.96 -6.77
C GLU A 120 6.95 9.31 -6.20
N GLY A 121 7.37 9.65 -4.99
CA GLY A 121 7.03 10.91 -4.34
C GLY A 121 7.48 12.13 -5.15
N THR A 122 8.70 12.11 -5.67
CA THR A 122 9.23 13.21 -6.51
C THR A 122 8.50 13.31 -7.85
N LEU A 123 8.25 12.20 -8.51
CA LEU A 123 7.48 12.17 -9.76
C LEU A 123 6.07 12.73 -9.57
N ARG A 124 5.38 12.40 -8.48
CA ARG A 124 4.06 12.95 -8.16
C ARG A 124 4.06 14.44 -7.86
N LEU A 125 5.13 14.97 -7.28
CA LEU A 125 5.27 16.39 -7.00
C LEU A 125 5.51 17.21 -8.29
N PHE A 126 6.31 16.69 -9.22
CA PHE A 126 6.68 17.38 -10.45
C PHE A 126 5.68 17.16 -11.60
N ALA A 127 5.01 16.02 -11.65
CA ALA A 127 4.10 15.68 -12.74
C ALA A 127 2.66 16.16 -12.48
N LYS A 128 2.42 17.45 -12.64
CA LYS A 128 1.11 18.08 -12.40
C LYS A 128 -0.04 17.47 -13.25
N TYR A 129 0.27 16.99 -14.45
CA TYR A 129 -0.69 16.39 -15.40
C TYR A 129 -0.67 14.86 -15.45
N TRP A 130 0.39 14.21 -14.95
CA TRP A 130 0.65 12.78 -15.15
C TRP A 130 0.44 11.95 -13.89
N LYS A 131 -0.24 12.49 -12.89
CA LYS A 131 -0.44 11.82 -11.58
C LYS A 131 -1.06 10.43 -11.67
N GLN A 132 -1.91 10.19 -12.66
CA GLN A 132 -2.57 8.90 -12.86
C GLN A 132 -1.69 7.91 -13.66
N LEU A 133 -0.75 8.44 -14.46
CA LEU A 133 0.17 7.67 -15.28
C LEU A 133 1.49 7.34 -14.55
N SER A 134 1.74 7.92 -13.37
CA SER A 134 2.98 7.69 -12.63
C SER A 134 3.18 6.21 -12.28
N VAL A 135 2.11 5.53 -11.84
CA VAL A 135 2.14 4.10 -11.50
C VAL A 135 2.46 3.25 -12.74
N LEU A 136 1.88 3.60 -13.89
CA LEU A 136 2.13 2.90 -15.15
C LEU A 136 3.55 3.17 -15.65
N PHE A 137 4.05 4.39 -15.48
CA PHE A 137 5.42 4.76 -15.82
C PHE A 137 6.45 4.04 -14.95
N GLU A 138 6.19 3.95 -13.64
CA GLU A 138 7.02 3.17 -12.70
C GLU A 138 7.07 1.69 -13.06
N LEU A 139 5.92 1.11 -13.43
CA LEU A 139 5.85 -0.27 -13.85
C LEU A 139 6.66 -0.51 -15.12
N VAL A 140 6.57 0.39 -16.10
CA VAL A 140 7.35 0.30 -17.36
C VAL A 140 8.84 0.47 -17.10
N VAL A 141 9.23 1.48 -16.31
CA VAL A 141 10.65 1.72 -15.97
C VAL A 141 11.20 0.56 -15.14
N GLY A 142 10.46 0.08 -14.13
CA GLY A 142 10.85 -1.06 -13.33
C GLY A 142 11.03 -2.34 -14.16
N TYR A 143 10.14 -2.55 -15.15
CA TYR A 143 10.25 -3.68 -16.07
C TYR A 143 11.47 -3.56 -16.98
N ILE A 144 11.74 -2.37 -17.54
CA ILE A 144 12.93 -2.12 -18.37
C ILE A 144 14.21 -2.39 -17.56
N VAL A 145 14.28 -1.90 -16.31
CA VAL A 145 15.43 -2.14 -15.43
C VAL A 145 15.58 -3.64 -15.14
N ALA A 146 14.49 -4.36 -14.85
CA ALA A 146 14.52 -5.80 -14.60
C ALA A 146 15.01 -6.58 -15.84
N VAL A 147 14.61 -6.19 -17.05
CA VAL A 147 15.10 -6.76 -18.31
C VAL A 147 16.60 -6.46 -18.49
N CYS A 148 17.04 -5.22 -18.25
CA CYS A 148 18.46 -4.84 -18.36
C CYS A 148 19.35 -5.59 -17.34
N MET A 149 18.80 -5.91 -16.17
CA MET A 149 19.50 -6.70 -15.14
C MET A 149 19.45 -8.21 -15.40
N GLY A 150 18.81 -8.66 -16.49
CA GLY A 150 18.69 -10.09 -16.82
C GLY A 150 17.79 -10.89 -15.87
N MET A 151 16.91 -10.21 -15.12
CA MET A 151 15.99 -10.83 -14.16
C MET A 151 14.72 -11.39 -14.82
N VAL A 152 14.49 -11.11 -16.09
CA VAL A 152 13.30 -11.55 -16.84
C VAL A 152 13.70 -12.67 -17.79
N ASP A 153 13.18 -13.86 -17.53
CA ASP A 153 13.35 -15.01 -18.41
C ASP A 153 12.23 -15.03 -19.47
N PHE A 154 12.61 -14.72 -20.71
CA PHE A 154 11.68 -14.75 -21.85
C PHE A 154 11.47 -16.16 -22.42
N SER A 155 12.19 -17.17 -21.95
CA SER A 155 12.07 -18.53 -22.46
C SER A 155 10.67 -19.13 -22.24
N ALA A 156 10.03 -18.73 -21.13
CA ALA A 156 8.66 -19.12 -20.81
C ALA A 156 7.60 -18.58 -21.82
N LEU A 157 7.91 -17.47 -22.50
CA LEU A 157 7.01 -16.87 -23.51
C LEU A 157 7.09 -17.57 -24.87
N SER A 158 8.20 -18.24 -25.16
CA SER A 158 8.38 -18.91 -26.48
C SER A 158 7.48 -20.12 -26.68
N GLY A 159 6.89 -20.66 -25.61
CA GLY A 159 5.96 -21.79 -25.64
C GLY A 159 4.48 -21.44 -25.50
N THR A 160 4.15 -20.16 -25.27
CA THR A 160 2.75 -19.74 -25.11
C THR A 160 2.22 -19.14 -26.41
N SER A 161 1.10 -19.70 -26.90
CA SER A 161 0.35 -19.13 -28.03
C SER A 161 -0.13 -17.72 -27.64
N VAL A 162 0.20 -16.71 -28.45
CA VAL A 162 -0.17 -15.29 -28.23
C VAL A 162 -1.68 -15.08 -28.26
N ILE A 163 -2.43 -16.02 -28.84
CA ILE A 163 -3.90 -16.00 -28.90
C ILE A 163 -4.39 -17.42 -28.56
N ALA A 164 -4.77 -17.61 -27.30
CA ALA A 164 -5.59 -18.74 -26.90
C ALA A 164 -7.05 -18.26 -26.83
N LEU A 165 -7.80 -18.44 -27.92
CA LEU A 165 -9.25 -18.30 -27.90
C LEU A 165 -9.84 -19.55 -27.23
N PRO A 166 -10.83 -19.40 -26.30
CA PRO A 166 -11.50 -20.52 -25.66
C PRO A 166 -12.35 -21.30 -26.65
#